data_fe180b20a5e10ba4c6859d95da15731e
#
_entry.id   fe180b20a5e10ba4c6859d95da15731e
#
_cell.length_a   1.000
_cell.length_b   1.000
_cell.length_c   1.000
_cell.angle_alpha   90.00
_cell.angle_beta   90.00
_cell.angle_gamma   90.00
#
_symmetry.space_group_name_H-M   'P 1'
#
loop_
_entity.id
_entity.type
_entity.pdbx_description
1 polymer ?
#
loop_
_entity_poly.entity_id
_entity_poly.type
_entity_poly.pdbx_seq_one_letter_code
_entity_poly.pdbx_strand_id
1 'polypeptide(L)'
;MLALTSMALAVLTLLPAPASAATPVYTMTAFTNSSESNMYVYQSYDGTHYGLMKGPAYTPPSGLIRDPSILRHTDGVYYVTYTTNWDGNTIGFARSTDRVNWTFMQNVTLPTANLQNTWAPEWFKDSDGSINIIVSLRTTGTSNFTPHVIKALNASLTAWSSPVPLSGLGPNYIDTFIVKLGSTYHAFTKNETSKYIEYATASSLTGPYTFKGTGDWAGWGNWVEGPALIQLDNGSWRILFDGYSSGKYYYSDSANTFASWSAKKELPSLTGFVRHLTVLKEPGQAGDIRRLQSFNFPDRYARHYDYQARIEPNVSPVEDSRFRIVPGLADGNGAVSFESVNLPGYFLRHSNYVLVLARDDGTNQFKQDATFRDVAGTANPAWTSYQSYNVPGSYIRHYNYTLRIDPINSSTGQSDATFKEVSP
;
A
#
# COMPACT_ATOMS: atom_id res chain seq x y z
N MET A 1 -25.45 -41.90 58.86
CA MET A 1 -24.83 -41.92 57.53
C MET A 1 -25.04 -40.54 56.89
N LEU A 2 -24.04 -39.67 56.93
CA LEU A 2 -24.06 -38.39 56.24
C LEU A 2 -23.42 -38.60 54.88
N ALA A 3 -24.13 -38.26 53.84
CA ALA A 3 -23.59 -38.23 52.47
C ALA A 3 -22.93 -36.87 52.19
N LEU A 4 -21.63 -36.89 51.99
CA LEU A 4 -20.89 -35.70 51.45
C LEU A 4 -21.07 -35.65 49.94
N THR A 5 -21.75 -34.63 49.46
CA THR A 5 -21.79 -34.29 48.02
C THR A 5 -20.58 -33.40 47.72
N SER A 6 -19.62 -33.91 46.96
CA SER A 6 -18.48 -33.15 46.44
C SER A 6 -18.92 -32.35 45.22
N MET A 7 -18.88 -31.02 45.34
CA MET A 7 -19.12 -30.06 44.26
C MET A 7 -17.82 -29.88 43.46
N ALA A 8 -17.77 -30.39 42.23
CA ALA A 8 -16.64 -30.20 41.34
C ALA A 8 -16.72 -28.80 40.74
N LEU A 9 -15.72 -27.96 41.05
CA LEU A 9 -15.55 -26.62 40.48
C LEU A 9 -14.93 -26.76 39.09
N ALA A 10 -15.72 -26.55 38.04
CA ALA A 10 -15.19 -26.51 36.68
C ALA A 10 -14.43 -25.20 36.45
N VAL A 11 -13.10 -25.28 36.38
CA VAL A 11 -12.24 -24.17 35.98
C VAL A 11 -12.39 -24.02 34.45
N LEU A 12 -13.10 -22.98 34.04
CA LEU A 12 -13.20 -22.58 32.63
C LEU A 12 -11.88 -21.90 32.27
N THR A 13 -10.97 -22.62 31.62
CA THR A 13 -9.77 -21.99 31.01
C THR A 13 -10.22 -21.18 29.80
N LEU A 14 -10.24 -19.86 29.93
CA LEU A 14 -10.34 -18.95 28.80
C LEU A 14 -9.10 -19.14 27.90
N LEU A 15 -9.30 -19.76 26.75
CA LEU A 15 -8.28 -19.75 25.71
C LEU A 15 -8.07 -18.29 25.27
N PRO A 16 -6.82 -17.84 25.12
CA PRO A 16 -6.56 -16.50 24.59
C PRO A 16 -7.18 -16.40 23.20
N ALA A 17 -7.85 -15.29 22.92
CA ALA A 17 -8.37 -14.99 21.60
C ALA A 17 -7.22 -15.08 20.58
N PRO A 18 -7.43 -15.63 19.38
CA PRO A 18 -6.38 -15.69 18.37
C PRO A 18 -5.90 -14.25 18.10
N ALA A 19 -4.57 -14.07 18.12
CA ALA A 19 -3.98 -12.80 17.76
C ALA A 19 -4.50 -12.38 16.38
N SER A 20 -5.02 -11.16 16.27
CA SER A 20 -5.45 -10.60 14.99
C SER A 20 -4.27 -10.62 14.02
N ALA A 21 -4.51 -11.10 12.79
CA ALA A 21 -3.48 -11.08 11.77
C ALA A 21 -3.07 -9.62 11.51
N ALA A 22 -1.76 -9.37 11.45
CA ALA A 22 -1.25 -8.03 11.21
C ALA A 22 -1.75 -7.52 9.84
N THR A 23 -2.37 -6.36 9.82
CA THR A 23 -2.86 -5.74 8.56
C THR A 23 -1.66 -5.40 7.66
N PRO A 24 -1.64 -5.83 6.40
CA PRO A 24 -0.53 -5.54 5.50
C PRO A 24 -0.38 -4.05 5.25
N VAL A 25 0.82 -3.64 4.91
CA VAL A 25 1.12 -2.30 4.43
C VAL A 25 1.57 -2.39 2.98
N TYR A 26 0.95 -1.60 2.13
CA TYR A 26 1.31 -1.45 0.72
C TYR A 26 2.01 -0.11 0.54
N THR A 27 3.29 -0.14 0.20
CA THR A 27 4.07 1.07 -0.10
C THR A 27 4.20 1.23 -1.60
N MET A 28 3.77 2.35 -2.14
CA MET A 28 3.82 2.68 -3.56
C MET A 28 4.87 3.75 -3.81
N THR A 29 5.68 3.56 -4.85
CA THR A 29 6.52 4.60 -5.43
C THR A 29 6.04 4.95 -6.84
N ALA A 30 6.00 6.22 -7.19
CA ALA A 30 5.52 6.71 -8.48
C ALA A 30 6.20 8.02 -8.86
N PHE A 31 6.30 8.31 -10.16
CA PHE A 31 6.47 9.67 -10.65
C PHE A 31 5.10 10.26 -11.04
N THR A 32 5.03 11.46 -11.59
CA THR A 32 3.75 12.12 -11.85
C THR A 32 3.67 12.70 -13.26
N ASN A 33 2.44 12.94 -13.73
CA ASN A 33 2.20 13.59 -15.03
C ASN A 33 2.92 14.93 -15.18
N SER A 34 3.13 15.67 -14.09
CA SER A 34 3.72 17.01 -14.10
C SER A 34 5.22 17.02 -13.81
N SER A 35 5.81 15.90 -13.40
CA SER A 35 7.23 15.86 -13.02
C SER A 35 7.85 14.48 -13.21
N GLU A 36 8.81 14.41 -14.13
CA GLU A 36 9.68 13.24 -14.33
C GLU A 36 10.96 13.33 -13.47
N SER A 37 11.07 14.33 -12.61
CA SER A 37 12.25 14.59 -11.78
C SER A 37 12.02 14.28 -10.31
N ASN A 38 10.82 13.89 -9.93
CA ASN A 38 10.45 13.69 -8.54
C ASN A 38 9.72 12.37 -8.34
N MET A 39 10.13 11.64 -7.30
CA MET A 39 9.41 10.46 -6.83
C MET A 39 8.51 10.84 -5.65
N TYR A 40 7.33 10.25 -5.65
CA TYR A 40 6.33 10.33 -4.57
C TYR A 40 6.17 8.98 -3.93
N VAL A 41 5.93 8.96 -2.63
CA VAL A 41 5.70 7.73 -1.86
C VAL A 41 4.32 7.79 -1.21
N TYR A 42 3.56 6.72 -1.41
CA TYR A 42 2.21 6.55 -0.87
C TYR A 42 2.13 5.27 -0.03
N GLN A 43 1.17 5.23 0.87
CA GLN A 43 0.88 4.06 1.69
C GLN A 43 -0.61 3.70 1.60
N SER A 44 -0.89 2.39 1.65
CA SER A 44 -2.24 1.84 1.72
C SER A 44 -2.29 0.67 2.70
N TYR A 45 -3.48 0.39 3.25
CA TYR A 45 -3.74 -0.78 4.08
C TYR A 45 -4.67 -1.81 3.42
N ASP A 46 -5.22 -1.46 2.25
CA ASP A 46 -6.14 -2.32 1.48
C ASP A 46 -5.70 -2.54 0.02
N GLY A 47 -4.57 -1.92 -0.37
CA GLY A 47 -4.04 -1.97 -1.74
C GLY A 47 -4.89 -1.21 -2.77
N THR A 48 -5.88 -0.40 -2.31
CA THR A 48 -6.79 0.37 -3.18
C THR A 48 -6.70 1.87 -2.88
N HIS A 49 -6.81 2.23 -1.61
CA HIS A 49 -6.80 3.61 -1.16
C HIS A 49 -5.40 3.97 -0.66
N TYR A 50 -4.75 4.88 -1.35
CA TYR A 50 -3.37 5.28 -1.07
C TYR A 50 -3.32 6.72 -0.57
N GLY A 51 -2.74 6.92 0.60
CA GLY A 51 -2.43 8.23 1.17
C GLY A 51 -0.98 8.61 0.90
N LEU A 52 -0.74 9.90 0.60
CA LEU A 52 0.61 10.40 0.39
C LEU A 52 1.42 10.36 1.69
N MET A 53 2.50 9.60 1.72
CA MET A 53 3.48 9.65 2.82
C MET A 53 4.38 10.87 2.69
N LYS A 54 4.96 11.06 1.50
CA LYS A 54 5.80 12.22 1.18
C LYS A 54 5.84 12.48 -0.32
N GLY A 55 5.77 13.75 -0.70
CA GLY A 55 5.91 14.19 -2.08
C GLY A 55 6.36 15.64 -2.20
N PRO A 56 7.44 15.91 -2.94
CA PRO A 56 8.43 14.94 -3.44
C PRO A 56 9.18 14.25 -2.29
N ALA A 57 9.36 12.93 -2.39
CA ALA A 57 10.13 12.15 -1.42
C ALA A 57 11.61 12.07 -1.82
N TYR A 58 11.87 12.04 -3.12
CA TYR A 58 13.22 11.97 -3.67
C TYR A 58 13.31 12.67 -5.02
N THR A 59 14.39 13.39 -5.21
CA THR A 59 14.83 14.00 -6.47
C THR A 59 16.27 13.53 -6.72
N PRO A 60 16.58 12.87 -7.84
CA PRO A 60 17.94 12.44 -8.13
C PRO A 60 18.86 13.66 -8.33
N PRO A 61 20.17 13.53 -8.05
CA PRO A 61 21.12 14.63 -8.20
C PRO A 61 21.30 15.08 -9.65
N SER A 62 20.92 14.22 -10.60
CA SER A 62 20.95 14.53 -12.04
C SER A 62 20.01 13.61 -12.80
N GLY A 63 19.53 14.04 -13.97
CA GLY A 63 18.66 13.25 -14.84
C GLY A 63 17.20 13.23 -14.38
N LEU A 64 16.51 12.15 -14.72
CA LEU A 64 15.11 11.91 -14.46
C LEU A 64 14.94 10.85 -13.36
N ILE A 65 13.73 10.73 -12.85
CA ILE A 65 13.25 9.57 -12.12
C ILE A 65 11.89 9.17 -12.68
N ARG A 66 11.93 8.26 -13.65
CA ARG A 66 10.75 7.59 -14.19
C ARG A 66 10.72 6.16 -13.71
N ASP A 67 9.53 5.56 -13.73
CA ASP A 67 9.33 4.13 -13.52
C ASP A 67 9.99 3.62 -12.22
N PRO A 68 9.79 4.30 -11.05
CA PRO A 68 10.49 3.94 -9.82
C PRO A 68 9.95 2.64 -9.25
N SER A 69 10.77 1.60 -9.20
CA SER A 69 10.46 0.31 -8.60
C SER A 69 11.06 0.18 -7.20
N ILE A 70 10.28 -0.31 -6.23
CA ILE A 70 10.66 -0.40 -4.82
C ILE A 70 10.88 -1.85 -4.36
N LEU A 71 11.94 -2.07 -3.59
CA LEU A 71 12.27 -3.34 -2.93
C LEU A 71 12.62 -3.08 -1.46
N ARG A 72 12.18 -3.96 -0.54
CA ARG A 72 12.81 -4.11 0.78
C ARG A 72 13.79 -5.26 0.76
N HIS A 73 15.07 -4.94 1.01
CA HIS A 73 16.14 -5.95 1.03
C HIS A 73 16.25 -6.61 2.41
N THR A 74 17.02 -7.70 2.50
CA THR A 74 17.20 -8.49 3.73
C THR A 74 17.93 -7.77 4.86
N ASP A 75 18.61 -6.66 4.55
CA ASP A 75 19.23 -5.75 5.53
C ASP A 75 18.21 -4.81 6.19
N GLY A 76 16.93 -4.89 5.81
CA GLY A 76 15.86 -4.04 6.32
C GLY A 76 15.74 -2.67 5.63
N VAL A 77 16.66 -2.36 4.69
CA VAL A 77 16.67 -1.10 3.93
C VAL A 77 15.79 -1.21 2.70
N TYR A 78 15.14 -0.11 2.36
CA TYR A 78 14.36 0.04 1.14
C TYR A 78 15.24 0.59 0.02
N TYR A 79 15.11 0.02 -1.15
CA TYR A 79 15.83 0.42 -2.35
C TYR A 79 14.85 0.75 -3.46
N VAL A 80 15.14 1.80 -4.21
CA VAL A 80 14.43 2.16 -5.44
C VAL A 80 15.43 2.08 -6.58
N THR A 81 15.02 1.46 -7.70
CA THR A 81 15.67 1.57 -9.00
C THR A 81 14.76 2.35 -9.96
N TYR A 82 15.33 3.09 -10.90
CA TYR A 82 14.56 3.97 -11.76
C TYR A 82 15.26 4.27 -13.11
N THR A 83 14.47 4.67 -14.08
CA THR A 83 14.94 5.20 -15.37
C THR A 83 15.53 6.59 -15.16
N THR A 84 16.78 6.79 -15.61
CA THR A 84 17.54 8.03 -15.38
C THR A 84 17.39 9.06 -16.49
N ASN A 85 17.09 8.64 -17.71
CA ASN A 85 16.92 9.49 -18.89
C ASN A 85 16.09 8.79 -19.98
N TRP A 86 15.60 9.57 -20.93
CA TRP A 86 14.97 9.03 -22.12
C TRP A 86 15.96 8.24 -23.00
N ASP A 87 17.16 8.74 -23.17
CA ASP A 87 18.28 8.06 -23.84
C ASP A 87 19.42 7.85 -22.85
N GLY A 88 20.11 6.72 -22.97
CA GLY A 88 21.25 6.40 -22.13
C GLY A 88 21.34 4.92 -21.77
N ASN A 89 22.40 4.59 -21.07
CA ASN A 89 22.80 3.23 -20.74
C ASN A 89 22.87 3.00 -19.21
N THR A 90 22.20 3.85 -18.42
CA THR A 90 22.25 3.80 -16.95
C THR A 90 20.88 3.59 -16.34
N ILE A 91 20.85 2.90 -15.21
CA ILE A 91 19.74 2.86 -14.26
C ILE A 91 20.18 3.49 -12.94
N GLY A 92 19.25 4.19 -12.27
CA GLY A 92 19.54 4.88 -11.00
C GLY A 92 19.12 4.06 -9.78
N PHE A 93 19.77 4.33 -8.65
CA PHE A 93 19.44 3.74 -7.35
C PHE A 93 19.41 4.77 -6.24
N ALA A 94 18.40 4.66 -5.39
CA ALA A 94 18.31 5.36 -4.11
C ALA A 94 17.89 4.40 -3.00
N ARG A 95 18.13 4.78 -1.74
CA ARG A 95 17.81 3.96 -0.57
C ARG A 95 17.18 4.78 0.55
N SER A 96 16.41 4.10 1.41
CA SER A 96 15.76 4.69 2.58
C SER A 96 15.66 3.65 3.71
N THR A 97 15.71 4.09 4.95
CA THR A 97 15.43 3.25 6.13
C THR A 97 14.00 3.38 6.63
N ASP A 98 13.25 4.40 6.14
CA ASP A 98 11.92 4.76 6.64
C ASP A 98 10.85 4.95 5.55
N ARG A 99 11.20 4.74 4.27
CA ARG A 99 10.37 4.97 3.07
C ARG A 99 10.04 6.45 2.78
N VAL A 100 10.44 7.35 3.65
CA VAL A 100 10.10 8.79 3.59
C VAL A 100 11.30 9.63 3.20
N ASN A 101 12.47 9.32 3.75
CA ASN A 101 13.72 10.01 3.51
C ASN A 101 14.63 9.15 2.65
N TRP A 102 14.85 9.58 1.41
CA TRP A 102 15.61 8.85 0.41
C TRP A 102 16.95 9.51 0.13
N THR A 103 17.97 8.70 -0.06
CA THR A 103 19.33 9.13 -0.36
C THR A 103 19.79 8.49 -1.65
N PHE A 104 20.39 9.27 -2.54
CA PHE A 104 21.04 8.77 -3.75
C PHE A 104 22.10 7.72 -3.38
N MET A 105 22.14 6.65 -4.13
CA MET A 105 23.12 5.59 -3.95
C MET A 105 24.13 5.59 -5.10
N GLN A 106 23.68 5.37 -6.32
CA GLN A 106 24.52 5.33 -7.52
C GLN A 106 23.69 5.32 -8.79
N ASN A 107 24.33 5.63 -9.93
CA ASN A 107 23.87 5.24 -11.26
C ASN A 107 24.76 4.07 -11.74
N VAL A 108 24.16 3.04 -12.27
CA VAL A 108 24.84 1.85 -12.81
C VAL A 108 24.77 1.87 -14.32
N THR A 109 25.94 1.90 -14.96
CA THR A 109 26.07 1.75 -16.42
C THR A 109 25.99 0.27 -16.78
N LEU A 110 25.06 -0.11 -17.64
CA LEU A 110 24.92 -1.49 -18.11
C LEU A 110 25.96 -1.80 -19.19
N PRO A 111 26.70 -2.93 -19.07
CA PRO A 111 27.80 -3.27 -19.97
C PRO A 111 27.29 -3.89 -21.29
N THR A 112 26.49 -3.15 -22.03
CA THR A 112 25.99 -3.55 -23.37
C THR A 112 26.50 -2.57 -24.42
N ALA A 113 27.14 -3.09 -25.46
CA ALA A 113 27.65 -2.27 -26.53
C ALA A 113 26.51 -1.56 -27.28
N ASN A 114 26.74 -0.31 -27.65
CA ASN A 114 25.78 0.52 -28.41
C ASN A 114 24.39 0.66 -27.75
N LEU A 115 24.31 0.55 -26.43
CA LEU A 115 23.07 0.72 -25.71
C LEU A 115 22.59 2.16 -25.81
N GLN A 116 21.37 2.36 -26.32
CA GLN A 116 20.76 3.67 -26.53
C GLN A 116 19.71 4.00 -25.48
N ASN A 117 18.89 3.01 -25.10
CA ASN A 117 17.83 3.23 -24.10
C ASN A 117 17.87 2.13 -23.03
N THR A 118 17.58 2.54 -21.81
CA THR A 118 17.54 1.69 -20.63
C THR A 118 16.34 2.13 -19.80
N TRP A 119 15.18 1.44 -19.98
CA TRP A 119 13.90 1.88 -19.45
C TRP A 119 13.28 0.89 -18.49
N ALA A 120 12.51 1.43 -17.54
CA ALA A 120 11.63 0.73 -16.62
C ALA A 120 12.31 -0.44 -15.91
N PRO A 121 13.37 -0.20 -15.11
CA PRO A 121 13.98 -1.23 -14.29
C PRO A 121 13.01 -1.64 -13.18
N GLU A 122 12.71 -2.93 -13.10
CA GLU A 122 11.76 -3.51 -12.15
C GLU A 122 12.44 -4.56 -11.27
N TRP A 123 12.29 -4.46 -9.95
CA TRP A 123 12.84 -5.44 -9.03
C TRP A 123 12.16 -6.80 -9.16
N PHE A 124 12.96 -7.84 -9.16
CA PHE A 124 12.49 -9.22 -9.05
C PHE A 124 13.35 -10.01 -8.05
N LYS A 125 12.77 -10.34 -6.90
CA LYS A 125 13.38 -11.25 -5.93
C LYS A 125 12.90 -12.67 -6.21
N ASP A 126 13.83 -13.55 -6.58
CA ASP A 126 13.50 -14.96 -6.83
C ASP A 126 13.38 -15.76 -5.52
N SER A 127 12.76 -16.93 -5.61
CA SER A 127 12.56 -17.85 -4.49
C SER A 127 13.84 -18.42 -3.88
N ASP A 128 14.94 -18.40 -4.62
CA ASP A 128 16.29 -18.75 -4.11
C ASP A 128 16.96 -17.60 -3.32
N GLY A 129 16.27 -16.45 -3.19
CA GLY A 129 16.75 -15.25 -2.52
C GLY A 129 17.57 -14.33 -3.41
N SER A 130 17.86 -14.70 -4.66
CA SER A 130 18.58 -13.83 -5.59
C SER A 130 17.79 -12.58 -5.94
N ILE A 131 18.49 -11.45 -6.00
CA ILE A 131 17.93 -10.16 -6.37
C ILE A 131 18.26 -9.88 -7.82
N ASN A 132 17.23 -9.60 -8.60
CA ASN A 132 17.34 -9.34 -10.02
C ASN A 132 16.61 -8.02 -10.36
N ILE A 133 16.96 -7.43 -11.49
CA ILE A 133 16.26 -6.32 -12.11
C ILE A 133 15.89 -6.72 -13.53
N ILE A 134 14.65 -6.57 -13.88
CA ILE A 134 14.15 -6.69 -15.24
C ILE A 134 14.20 -5.28 -15.85
N VAL A 135 14.76 -5.14 -17.04
CA VAL A 135 14.96 -3.84 -17.68
C VAL A 135 14.77 -3.92 -19.18
N SER A 136 14.17 -2.92 -19.76
CA SER A 136 13.92 -2.82 -21.20
C SER A 136 15.08 -2.13 -21.90
N LEU A 137 15.77 -2.84 -22.79
CA LEU A 137 16.97 -2.34 -23.47
C LEU A 137 16.72 -2.19 -24.98
N ARG A 138 17.27 -1.10 -25.55
CA ARG A 138 17.34 -0.89 -27.00
C ARG A 138 18.74 -0.42 -27.38
N THR A 139 19.31 -1.06 -28.40
CA THR A 139 20.61 -0.66 -28.96
C THR A 139 20.45 0.24 -30.18
N THR A 140 21.48 1.00 -30.52
CA THR A 140 21.53 1.81 -31.76
C THR A 140 21.39 0.90 -32.99
N GLY A 141 20.65 1.37 -33.98
CA GLY A 141 20.39 0.61 -35.21
C GLY A 141 19.20 -0.32 -35.16
N THR A 142 18.51 -0.41 -34.02
CA THR A 142 17.20 -1.08 -33.90
C THR A 142 16.14 -0.12 -33.40
N SER A 143 14.89 -0.35 -33.82
CA SER A 143 13.72 0.37 -33.25
C SER A 143 13.06 -0.40 -32.12
N ASN A 144 13.50 -1.64 -31.86
CA ASN A 144 12.81 -2.56 -30.99
C ASN A 144 13.50 -2.67 -29.62
N PHE A 145 12.71 -2.59 -28.56
CA PHE A 145 13.13 -2.95 -27.22
C PHE A 145 13.08 -4.46 -26.98
N THR A 146 13.96 -4.93 -26.11
CA THR A 146 13.94 -6.30 -25.60
C THR A 146 14.09 -6.28 -24.08
N PRO A 147 13.21 -6.99 -23.35
CA PRO A 147 13.37 -7.17 -21.90
C PRO A 147 14.61 -8.02 -21.58
N HIS A 148 15.37 -7.59 -20.59
CA HIS A 148 16.57 -8.26 -20.10
C HIS A 148 16.50 -8.39 -18.58
N VAL A 149 17.25 -9.32 -18.05
CA VAL A 149 17.50 -9.46 -16.60
C VAL A 149 18.96 -9.20 -16.28
N ILE A 150 19.22 -8.48 -15.20
CA ILE A 150 20.50 -8.40 -14.53
C ILE A 150 20.38 -8.92 -13.11
N LYS A 151 21.44 -9.58 -12.61
CA LYS A 151 21.48 -10.17 -11.26
C LYS A 151 22.44 -9.41 -10.37
N ALA A 152 22.05 -9.15 -9.12
CA ALA A 152 22.96 -8.61 -8.12
C ALA A 152 24.12 -9.60 -7.83
N LEU A 153 25.35 -9.11 -7.85
CA LEU A 153 26.55 -9.90 -7.59
C LEU A 153 27.03 -9.77 -6.14
N ASN A 154 26.47 -8.84 -5.38
CA ASN A 154 26.77 -8.65 -3.97
C ASN A 154 25.54 -8.20 -3.19
N ALA A 155 25.57 -8.44 -1.87
CA ALA A 155 24.48 -8.08 -0.97
C ALA A 155 24.28 -6.56 -0.80
N SER A 156 25.29 -5.74 -1.12
CA SER A 156 25.18 -4.27 -1.06
C SER A 156 24.50 -3.65 -2.29
N LEU A 157 24.09 -4.47 -3.27
CA LEU A 157 23.43 -4.06 -4.51
C LEU A 157 24.23 -3.02 -5.32
N THR A 158 25.58 -3.11 -5.26
CA THR A 158 26.49 -2.18 -5.94
C THR A 158 27.15 -2.77 -7.18
N ALA A 159 27.08 -4.09 -7.37
CA ALA A 159 27.63 -4.79 -8.52
C ALA A 159 26.57 -5.69 -9.18
N TRP A 160 26.52 -5.68 -10.51
CA TRP A 160 25.51 -6.32 -11.31
C TRP A 160 26.12 -7.16 -12.42
N SER A 161 25.45 -8.23 -12.81
CA SER A 161 25.82 -9.05 -13.96
C SER A 161 25.61 -8.29 -15.27
N SER A 162 26.20 -8.79 -16.37
CA SER A 162 25.81 -8.37 -17.71
C SER A 162 24.34 -8.70 -17.95
N PRO A 163 23.62 -7.87 -18.73
CA PRO A 163 22.23 -8.13 -19.12
C PRO A 163 22.09 -9.42 -19.94
N VAL A 164 21.09 -10.22 -19.58
CA VAL A 164 20.69 -11.44 -20.29
C VAL A 164 19.28 -11.25 -20.84
N PRO A 165 19.01 -11.44 -22.16
CA PRO A 165 17.68 -11.26 -22.71
C PRO A 165 16.68 -12.29 -22.15
N LEU A 166 15.44 -11.86 -21.92
CA LEU A 166 14.33 -12.75 -21.60
C LEU A 166 13.81 -13.40 -22.89
N SER A 167 14.33 -14.58 -23.18
CA SER A 167 14.02 -15.31 -24.41
C SER A 167 12.51 -15.57 -24.55
N GLY A 168 11.97 -15.33 -25.75
CA GLY A 168 10.54 -15.48 -26.04
C GLY A 168 9.69 -14.22 -25.75
N LEU A 169 10.25 -13.19 -25.08
CA LEU A 169 9.63 -11.88 -24.96
C LEU A 169 10.28 -10.92 -25.98
N GLY A 170 9.67 -10.80 -27.14
CA GLY A 170 10.21 -9.92 -28.17
C GLY A 170 9.69 -10.25 -29.58
N PRO A 171 9.96 -9.41 -30.58
CA PRO A 171 10.59 -8.09 -30.44
C PRO A 171 9.64 -7.00 -29.94
N ASN A 172 10.21 -5.92 -29.43
CA ASN A 172 9.53 -4.65 -29.07
C ASN A 172 8.58 -4.74 -27.88
N TYR A 173 9.09 -5.24 -26.76
CA TYR A 173 8.40 -5.25 -25.46
C TYR A 173 9.17 -4.42 -24.43
N ILE A 174 8.41 -3.71 -23.59
CA ILE A 174 8.91 -2.90 -22.46
C ILE A 174 8.10 -3.18 -21.18
N ASP A 175 8.50 -2.58 -20.05
CA ASP A 175 7.75 -2.56 -18.81
C ASP A 175 7.36 -3.99 -18.36
N THR A 176 8.34 -4.86 -18.23
CA THR A 176 8.09 -6.26 -17.89
C THR A 176 8.13 -6.45 -16.38
N PHE A 177 6.98 -6.83 -15.82
CA PHE A 177 6.83 -7.24 -14.42
C PHE A 177 6.73 -8.76 -14.34
N ILE A 178 7.49 -9.38 -13.42
CA ILE A 178 7.52 -10.85 -13.25
C ILE A 178 7.02 -11.24 -11.86
N VAL A 179 6.14 -12.26 -11.83
CA VAL A 179 5.73 -12.97 -10.62
C VAL A 179 6.10 -14.44 -10.76
N LYS A 180 6.63 -15.06 -9.69
CA LYS A 180 6.86 -16.49 -9.64
C LYS A 180 5.82 -17.18 -8.77
N LEU A 181 5.08 -18.15 -9.35
CA LEU A 181 4.14 -19.01 -8.64
C LEU A 181 4.55 -20.46 -8.80
N GLY A 182 4.91 -21.09 -7.71
CA GLY A 182 5.50 -22.43 -7.74
C GLY A 182 6.80 -22.42 -8.57
N SER A 183 6.84 -23.23 -9.64
CA SER A 183 7.98 -23.30 -10.56
C SER A 183 7.83 -22.43 -11.81
N THR A 184 6.73 -21.68 -11.94
CA THR A 184 6.40 -20.91 -13.15
C THR A 184 6.64 -19.43 -12.95
N TYR A 185 7.33 -18.83 -13.92
CA TYR A 185 7.52 -17.38 -14.02
C TYR A 185 6.41 -16.83 -14.94
N HIS A 186 5.69 -15.83 -14.43
CA HIS A 186 4.58 -15.15 -15.09
C HIS A 186 5.02 -13.73 -15.40
N ALA A 187 5.15 -13.42 -16.69
CA ALA A 187 5.57 -12.10 -17.17
C ALA A 187 4.36 -11.34 -17.72
N PHE A 188 4.16 -10.14 -17.22
CA PHE A 188 3.24 -9.13 -17.76
C PHE A 188 4.09 -8.05 -18.38
N THR A 189 3.89 -7.79 -19.67
CA THR A 189 4.80 -6.95 -20.44
C THR A 189 4.03 -6.13 -21.48
N LYS A 190 4.43 -4.88 -21.67
CA LYS A 190 3.81 -4.03 -22.68
C LYS A 190 4.39 -4.33 -24.08
N ASN A 191 3.53 -4.71 -25.01
CA ASN A 191 3.85 -4.73 -26.43
C ASN A 191 3.91 -3.27 -26.94
N GLU A 192 5.10 -2.78 -27.25
CA GLU A 192 5.30 -1.40 -27.65
C GLU A 192 4.78 -1.09 -29.08
N THR A 193 4.45 -2.12 -29.85
CA THR A 193 3.84 -1.98 -31.18
C THR A 193 2.32 -1.85 -31.05
N SER A 194 1.67 -2.80 -30.37
CA SER A 194 0.20 -2.88 -30.26
C SER A 194 -0.37 -2.07 -29.08
N LYS A 195 0.49 -1.69 -28.11
CA LYS A 195 0.16 -0.89 -26.91
C LYS A 195 -0.72 -1.62 -25.90
N TYR A 196 -0.75 -2.95 -25.93
CA TYR A 196 -1.41 -3.79 -24.93
C TYR A 196 -0.42 -4.30 -23.89
N ILE A 197 -0.90 -4.58 -22.67
CA ILE A 197 -0.20 -5.41 -21.71
C ILE A 197 -0.53 -6.87 -22.02
N GLU A 198 0.48 -7.65 -22.37
CA GLU A 198 0.38 -9.04 -22.74
C GLU A 198 0.98 -9.95 -21.66
N TYR A 199 0.59 -11.21 -21.64
CA TYR A 199 0.93 -12.16 -20.60
C TYR A 199 1.61 -13.40 -21.17
N ALA A 200 2.76 -13.77 -20.60
CA ALA A 200 3.55 -14.94 -20.99
C ALA A 200 4.03 -15.72 -19.76
N THR A 201 4.39 -16.99 -19.97
CA THR A 201 4.93 -17.86 -18.91
C THR A 201 6.18 -18.58 -19.35
N ALA A 202 7.07 -18.90 -18.37
CA ALA A 202 8.26 -19.71 -18.56
C ALA A 202 8.54 -20.58 -17.34
N SER A 203 9.35 -21.63 -17.49
CA SER A 203 9.88 -22.45 -16.39
C SER A 203 11.22 -21.93 -15.85
N SER A 204 11.82 -20.93 -16.51
CA SER A 204 13.07 -20.28 -16.11
C SER A 204 12.89 -18.76 -16.20
N LEU A 205 13.60 -18.01 -15.33
CA LEU A 205 13.58 -16.55 -15.33
C LEU A 205 14.01 -15.97 -16.69
N THR A 206 14.97 -16.59 -17.35
CA THR A 206 15.47 -16.16 -18.67
C THR A 206 14.68 -16.71 -19.84
N GLY A 207 13.59 -17.44 -19.57
CA GLY A 207 12.75 -18.05 -20.60
C GLY A 207 13.20 -19.47 -21.03
N PRO A 208 12.72 -19.97 -22.18
CA PRO A 208 11.88 -19.26 -23.15
C PRO A 208 10.45 -19.02 -22.64
N TYR A 209 9.98 -17.80 -22.78
CA TYR A 209 8.61 -17.43 -22.49
C TYR A 209 7.67 -17.81 -23.62
N THR A 210 6.46 -18.24 -23.27
CA THR A 210 5.38 -18.53 -24.20
C THR A 210 4.19 -17.68 -23.85
N PHE A 211 3.69 -16.88 -24.80
CA PHE A 211 2.51 -16.05 -24.59
C PHE A 211 1.26 -16.88 -24.34
N LYS A 212 0.49 -16.50 -23.35
CA LYS A 212 -0.79 -17.06 -22.93
C LYS A 212 -1.96 -16.10 -23.18
N GLY A 213 -1.66 -14.79 -23.23
CA GLY A 213 -2.62 -13.75 -23.56
C GLY A 213 -1.95 -12.66 -24.37
N THR A 214 -2.49 -12.35 -25.56
CA THR A 214 -2.00 -11.30 -26.46
C THR A 214 -3.12 -10.37 -26.87
N GLY A 215 -2.80 -9.15 -27.32
CA GLY A 215 -3.78 -8.12 -27.63
C GLY A 215 -4.60 -7.74 -26.40
N ASP A 216 -5.89 -7.54 -26.57
CA ASP A 216 -6.81 -7.20 -25.47
C ASP A 216 -7.35 -8.42 -24.71
N TRP A 217 -6.48 -9.40 -24.44
CA TRP A 217 -6.83 -10.69 -23.84
C TRP A 217 -7.52 -10.56 -22.45
N ALA A 218 -7.24 -9.50 -21.70
CA ALA A 218 -7.80 -9.25 -20.38
C ALA A 218 -8.91 -8.19 -20.37
N GLY A 219 -9.25 -7.59 -21.51
CA GLY A 219 -10.28 -6.56 -21.61
C GLY A 219 -9.89 -5.19 -21.06
N TRP A 220 -8.58 -4.90 -20.98
CA TRP A 220 -8.09 -3.61 -20.44
C TRP A 220 -8.00 -2.51 -21.50
N GLY A 221 -8.09 -2.88 -22.80
CA GLY A 221 -7.86 -1.99 -23.93
C GLY A 221 -6.37 -1.73 -24.17
N ASN A 222 -6.09 -0.94 -25.20
CA ASN A 222 -4.72 -0.52 -25.56
C ASN A 222 -4.35 0.83 -24.91
N TRP A 223 -3.13 1.31 -25.21
CA TRP A 223 -2.52 2.51 -24.63
C TRP A 223 -2.37 2.41 -23.13
N VAL A 224 -1.98 1.22 -22.66
CA VAL A 224 -1.68 0.89 -21.28
C VAL A 224 -0.23 0.45 -21.14
N GLU A 225 0.38 0.74 -19.95
CA GLU A 225 1.78 0.44 -19.67
C GLU A 225 2.04 0.23 -18.18
N GLY A 226 3.28 -0.10 -17.81
CA GLY A 226 3.73 -0.15 -16.42
C GLY A 226 2.93 -1.12 -15.55
N PRO A 227 2.77 -2.41 -15.93
CA PRO A 227 2.07 -3.37 -15.08
C PRO A 227 2.83 -3.59 -13.78
N ALA A 228 2.16 -3.49 -12.63
CA ALA A 228 2.68 -3.85 -11.32
C ALA A 228 1.69 -4.78 -10.62
N LEU A 229 2.15 -5.92 -10.10
CA LEU A 229 1.28 -6.91 -9.47
C LEU A 229 1.52 -7.00 -7.97
N ILE A 230 0.42 -7.11 -7.21
CA ILE A 230 0.43 -7.39 -5.78
C ILE A 230 -0.55 -8.52 -5.46
N GLN A 231 -0.21 -9.33 -4.45
CA GLN A 231 -1.16 -10.26 -3.88
C GLN A 231 -1.88 -9.60 -2.71
N LEU A 232 -3.21 -9.54 -2.77
CA LEU A 232 -4.05 -9.02 -1.69
C LEU A 232 -4.15 -10.01 -0.54
N ASP A 233 -4.64 -9.59 0.62
CA ASP A 233 -4.77 -10.45 1.81
C ASP A 233 -5.72 -11.62 1.64
N ASN A 234 -6.74 -11.47 0.82
CA ASN A 234 -7.68 -12.55 0.49
C ASN A 234 -7.10 -13.58 -0.50
N GLY A 235 -5.80 -13.45 -0.85
CA GLY A 235 -5.10 -14.33 -1.79
C GLY A 235 -5.31 -14.01 -3.26
N SER A 236 -6.21 -13.08 -3.61
CA SER A 236 -6.37 -12.63 -5.00
C SER A 236 -5.18 -11.79 -5.45
N TRP A 237 -5.00 -11.68 -6.75
CA TRP A 237 -3.98 -10.84 -7.36
C TRP A 237 -4.61 -9.57 -7.91
N ARG A 238 -3.91 -8.46 -7.73
CA ARG A 238 -4.22 -7.17 -8.33
C ARG A 238 -3.10 -6.76 -9.27
N ILE A 239 -3.45 -6.39 -10.49
CA ILE A 239 -2.57 -5.65 -11.39
C ILE A 239 -2.95 -4.18 -11.38
N LEU A 240 -1.94 -3.32 -11.27
CA LEU A 240 -2.06 -1.87 -11.43
C LEU A 240 -1.34 -1.49 -12.71
N PHE A 241 -1.87 -0.53 -13.47
CA PHE A 241 -1.27 -0.12 -14.74
C PHE A 241 -1.69 1.29 -15.16
N ASP A 242 -0.84 1.92 -15.93
CA ASP A 242 -0.98 3.30 -16.42
C ASP A 242 -1.72 3.33 -17.76
N GLY A 243 -2.83 4.05 -17.81
CA GLY A 243 -3.52 4.41 -19.04
C GLY A 243 -3.00 5.73 -19.59
N TYR A 244 -1.74 5.77 -19.97
CA TYR A 244 -0.96 6.97 -20.22
C TYR A 244 -1.54 7.92 -21.26
N SER A 245 -2.27 7.42 -22.25
CA SER A 245 -2.93 8.26 -23.27
C SER A 245 -4.14 9.03 -22.70
N SER A 246 -4.76 8.51 -21.65
CA SER A 246 -5.90 9.12 -20.96
C SER A 246 -5.50 9.88 -19.69
N GLY A 247 -4.26 9.74 -19.26
CA GLY A 247 -3.78 10.26 -17.98
C GLY A 247 -4.39 9.56 -16.76
N LYS A 248 -5.01 8.39 -16.95
CA LYS A 248 -5.69 7.64 -15.88
C LYS A 248 -4.84 6.48 -15.40
N TYR A 249 -4.98 6.14 -14.13
CA TYR A 249 -4.35 4.97 -13.54
C TYR A 249 -5.42 3.94 -13.15
N TYR A 250 -5.19 2.68 -13.51
CA TYR A 250 -6.16 1.62 -13.37
C TYR A 250 -5.66 0.47 -12.51
N TYR A 251 -6.60 -0.32 -12.00
CA TYR A 251 -6.35 -1.64 -11.45
C TYR A 251 -7.40 -2.65 -11.91
N SER A 252 -7.05 -3.93 -11.86
CA SER A 252 -7.92 -5.06 -12.14
C SER A 252 -7.54 -6.23 -11.24
N ASP A 253 -8.50 -7.07 -10.86
CA ASP A 253 -8.30 -8.16 -9.91
C ASP A 253 -8.51 -9.52 -10.58
N SER A 254 -7.67 -10.51 -10.21
CA SER A 254 -7.77 -11.91 -10.60
C SER A 254 -7.82 -12.79 -9.37
N ALA A 255 -8.70 -13.81 -9.38
CA ALA A 255 -8.91 -14.64 -8.21
C ALA A 255 -7.64 -15.44 -7.80
N ASN A 256 -7.02 -16.22 -8.71
CA ASN A 256 -5.90 -17.08 -8.30
C ASN A 256 -4.84 -17.36 -9.38
N THR A 257 -5.15 -17.27 -10.67
CA THR A 257 -4.36 -17.94 -11.72
C THR A 257 -3.99 -17.07 -12.90
N PHE A 258 -4.30 -15.79 -12.87
CA PHE A 258 -4.11 -14.85 -14.00
C PHE A 258 -4.87 -15.24 -15.30
N ALA A 259 -5.70 -16.28 -15.25
CA ALA A 259 -6.45 -16.73 -16.42
C ALA A 259 -7.59 -15.77 -16.80
N SER A 260 -8.11 -15.04 -15.84
CA SER A 260 -9.17 -14.04 -16.04
C SER A 260 -9.01 -12.87 -15.07
N TRP A 261 -9.45 -11.71 -15.52
CA TRP A 261 -9.36 -10.45 -14.79
C TRP A 261 -10.72 -9.76 -14.71
N SER A 262 -10.96 -9.03 -13.66
CA SER A 262 -12.13 -8.17 -13.54
C SER A 262 -12.07 -7.02 -14.56
N ALA A 263 -13.20 -6.36 -14.80
CA ALA A 263 -13.17 -5.09 -15.52
C ALA A 263 -12.22 -4.10 -14.80
N LYS A 264 -11.43 -3.35 -15.58
CA LYS A 264 -10.53 -2.33 -14.98
C LYS A 264 -11.32 -1.26 -14.27
N LYS A 265 -10.77 -0.78 -13.16
CA LYS A 265 -11.31 0.33 -12.34
C LYS A 265 -10.25 1.40 -12.22
N GLU A 266 -10.65 2.66 -12.12
CA GLU A 266 -9.72 3.75 -11.83
C GLU A 266 -9.21 3.67 -10.40
N LEU A 267 -7.91 3.93 -10.20
CA LEU A 267 -7.31 3.95 -8.88
C LEU A 267 -7.80 5.20 -8.12
N PRO A 268 -8.49 5.05 -6.98
CA PRO A 268 -9.06 6.17 -6.25
C PRO A 268 -8.01 7.22 -5.88
N SER A 269 -8.35 8.49 -5.99
CA SER A 269 -7.55 9.67 -5.59
C SER A 269 -6.22 9.85 -6.31
N LEU A 270 -5.71 8.86 -7.04
CA LEU A 270 -4.40 8.91 -7.71
C LEU A 270 -4.51 8.90 -9.23
N THR A 271 -5.65 8.47 -9.80
CA THR A 271 -5.91 8.58 -11.24
C THR A 271 -5.79 10.04 -11.69
N GLY A 272 -5.12 10.28 -12.82
CA GLY A 272 -4.83 11.63 -13.31
C GLY A 272 -3.59 12.30 -12.71
N PHE A 273 -2.94 11.68 -11.72
CA PHE A 273 -1.77 12.25 -11.05
C PHE A 273 -0.51 11.38 -11.16
N VAL A 274 -0.60 10.10 -10.74
CA VAL A 274 0.57 9.19 -10.75
C VAL A 274 0.79 8.55 -12.11
N ARG A 275 2.06 8.19 -12.36
CA ARG A 275 2.53 7.49 -13.54
C ARG A 275 3.40 6.32 -13.14
N HIS A 276 3.32 5.21 -13.90
CA HIS A 276 4.14 4.01 -13.87
C HIS A 276 4.66 3.72 -12.45
N LEU A 277 3.76 3.28 -11.58
CA LEU A 277 4.05 3.02 -10.18
C LEU A 277 4.46 1.56 -9.94
N THR A 278 5.13 1.32 -8.84
CA THR A 278 5.33 -0.02 -8.28
C THR A 278 4.83 -0.05 -6.83
N VAL A 279 4.39 -1.22 -6.37
CA VAL A 279 3.89 -1.41 -5.01
C VAL A 279 4.61 -2.57 -4.32
N LEU A 280 5.15 -2.28 -3.14
CA LEU A 280 5.71 -3.27 -2.22
C LEU A 280 4.66 -3.60 -1.15
N LYS A 281 4.30 -4.89 -1.01
CA LYS A 281 3.49 -5.39 0.11
C LYS A 281 4.38 -5.92 1.21
N GLU A 282 4.13 -5.50 2.44
CA GLU A 282 4.83 -5.96 3.63
C GLU A 282 3.83 -6.39 4.71
N PRO A 283 4.23 -7.30 5.63
CA PRO A 283 3.48 -7.49 6.87
C PRO A 283 3.41 -6.15 7.62
N GLY A 284 2.21 -5.72 7.97
CA GLY A 284 2.01 -4.49 8.73
C GLY A 284 2.47 -4.63 10.18
N GLN A 285 2.67 -3.50 10.85
CA GLN A 285 2.71 -3.49 12.30
C GLN A 285 1.30 -3.77 12.84
N ALA A 286 1.23 -4.44 13.99
CA ALA A 286 -0.03 -4.74 14.63
C ALA A 286 -0.82 -3.45 14.89
N GLY A 287 -1.90 -3.29 14.19
CA GLY A 287 -2.88 -2.25 14.38
C GLY A 287 -4.18 -2.85 13.87
N ASP A 288 -5.13 -3.07 14.78
CA ASP A 288 -6.40 -3.65 14.40
C ASP A 288 -7.24 -2.63 13.63
N ILE A 289 -7.67 -2.99 12.42
CA ILE A 289 -8.72 -2.23 11.76
C ILE A 289 -10.04 -2.54 12.46
N ARG A 290 -10.73 -1.49 12.90
CA ARG A 290 -12.00 -1.58 13.61
C ARG A 290 -12.99 -0.55 13.06
N ARG A 291 -14.26 -0.85 13.30
CA ARG A 291 -15.35 0.11 13.24
C ARG A 291 -15.84 0.37 14.67
N LEU A 292 -16.20 1.60 14.97
CA LEU A 292 -16.69 2.00 16.29
C LEU A 292 -18.23 2.08 16.23
N GLN A 293 -18.91 1.07 16.78
CA GLN A 293 -20.37 0.99 16.88
C GLN A 293 -20.84 1.81 18.09
N SER A 294 -21.84 2.67 17.92
CA SER A 294 -22.42 3.43 19.01
C SER A 294 -23.24 2.55 19.95
N PHE A 295 -23.14 2.78 21.25
CA PHE A 295 -23.86 2.02 22.28
C PHE A 295 -25.37 2.22 22.22
N ASN A 296 -25.82 3.47 22.16
CA ASN A 296 -27.25 3.81 22.16
C ASN A 296 -27.88 3.89 20.75
N PHE A 297 -27.08 3.80 19.70
CA PHE A 297 -27.51 3.67 18.32
C PHE A 297 -26.78 2.50 17.64
N PRO A 298 -27.15 1.24 17.93
CA PRO A 298 -26.38 0.07 17.51
C PRO A 298 -26.38 -0.19 16.00
N ASP A 299 -27.21 0.52 15.23
CA ASP A 299 -27.19 0.54 13.78
C ASP A 299 -26.18 1.54 13.18
N ARG A 300 -25.57 2.39 14.04
CA ARG A 300 -24.68 3.48 13.62
C ARG A 300 -23.24 3.24 14.01
N TYR A 301 -22.36 3.69 13.10
CA TYR A 301 -20.91 3.59 13.27
C TYR A 301 -20.26 4.97 13.12
N ALA A 302 -19.19 5.19 13.88
CA ALA A 302 -18.35 6.35 13.65
C ALA A 302 -17.78 6.32 12.22
N ARG A 303 -17.88 7.44 11.53
CA ARG A 303 -17.33 7.63 10.19
C ARG A 303 -16.84 9.06 9.98
N HIS A 304 -16.00 9.26 9.01
CA HIS A 304 -15.77 10.60 8.44
C HIS A 304 -16.66 10.82 7.21
N TYR A 305 -17.06 12.07 7.01
CA TYR A 305 -17.76 12.53 5.83
C TYR A 305 -17.39 14.00 5.62
N ASP A 306 -16.84 14.33 4.46
CA ASP A 306 -16.32 15.66 4.19
C ASP A 306 -15.40 16.16 5.33
N TYR A 307 -14.47 15.29 5.73
CA TYR A 307 -13.50 15.50 6.84
C TYR A 307 -14.13 15.74 8.22
N GLN A 308 -15.44 15.68 8.40
CA GLN A 308 -16.08 15.75 9.70
C GLN A 308 -16.43 14.36 10.22
N ALA A 309 -16.28 14.15 11.54
CA ALA A 309 -16.57 12.87 12.15
C ALA A 309 -18.00 12.85 12.72
N ARG A 310 -18.75 11.76 12.45
CA ARG A 310 -20.12 11.57 12.91
C ARG A 310 -20.47 10.09 13.04
N ILE A 311 -21.63 9.75 13.58
CA ILE A 311 -22.17 8.41 13.56
C ILE A 311 -23.29 8.30 12.53
N GLU A 312 -23.27 7.26 11.68
CA GLU A 312 -24.29 7.02 10.65
C GLU A 312 -24.64 5.53 10.53
N PRO A 313 -25.90 5.19 10.16
CA PRO A 313 -26.26 3.86 9.72
C PRO A 313 -25.87 3.67 8.24
N ASN A 314 -25.74 2.42 7.80
CA ASN A 314 -25.53 2.07 6.39
C ASN A 314 -24.40 2.86 5.71
N VAL A 315 -23.26 3.02 6.41
CA VAL A 315 -22.12 3.83 5.93
C VAL A 315 -21.68 3.38 4.53
N SER A 316 -21.67 4.34 3.60
CA SER A 316 -21.21 4.15 2.22
C SER A 316 -20.34 5.35 1.78
N PRO A 317 -19.12 5.14 1.28
CA PRO A 317 -18.41 3.86 1.28
C PRO A 317 -18.11 3.36 2.70
N VAL A 318 -18.09 2.04 2.92
CA VAL A 318 -17.88 1.46 4.26
C VAL A 318 -16.50 1.81 4.85
N GLU A 319 -15.52 2.03 4.00
CA GLU A 319 -14.14 2.42 4.33
C GLU A 319 -14.09 3.70 5.17
N ASP A 320 -15.02 4.64 4.99
CA ASP A 320 -15.12 5.86 5.80
C ASP A 320 -15.34 5.58 7.30
N SER A 321 -15.80 4.38 7.65
CA SER A 321 -16.00 3.95 9.05
C SER A 321 -14.93 2.97 9.55
N ARG A 322 -13.92 2.69 8.75
CA ARG A 322 -12.81 1.80 9.10
C ARG A 322 -11.62 2.61 9.56
N PHE A 323 -11.21 2.38 10.80
CA PHE A 323 -10.05 3.03 11.38
C PHE A 323 -9.03 1.99 11.81
N ARG A 324 -7.78 2.26 11.51
CA ARG A 324 -6.66 1.54 12.09
C ARG A 324 -6.36 2.15 13.46
N ILE A 325 -6.51 1.36 14.53
CA ILE A 325 -6.15 1.77 15.88
C ILE A 325 -4.65 1.58 16.03
N VAL A 326 -3.93 2.67 16.25
CA VAL A 326 -2.47 2.69 16.41
C VAL A 326 -2.11 3.20 17.79
N PRO A 327 -0.87 2.96 18.29
CA PRO A 327 -0.38 3.63 19.48
C PRO A 327 -0.55 5.14 19.39
N GLY A 328 -0.92 5.79 20.48
CA GLY A 328 -1.18 7.24 20.51
C GLY A 328 -0.01 8.05 19.97
N LEU A 329 -0.28 8.99 19.07
CA LEU A 329 0.75 9.81 18.40
C LEU A 329 1.55 10.66 19.37
N ALA A 330 0.94 11.10 20.51
CA ALA A 330 1.60 11.87 21.56
C ALA A 330 2.16 10.98 22.68
N ASP A 331 1.54 9.81 22.93
CA ASP A 331 1.92 8.90 24.00
C ASP A 331 1.55 7.46 23.59
N GLY A 332 2.54 6.68 23.21
CA GLY A 332 2.34 5.28 22.79
C GLY A 332 2.07 4.30 23.94
N ASN A 333 2.12 4.75 25.21
CA ASN A 333 1.96 3.89 26.38
C ASN A 333 0.52 3.91 26.89
N GLY A 334 -0.34 3.01 26.39
CA GLY A 334 -1.72 2.88 26.84
C GLY A 334 -2.64 4.01 26.35
N ALA A 335 -2.31 4.61 25.22
CA ALA A 335 -3.16 5.53 24.49
C ALA A 335 -3.21 5.13 23.02
N VAL A 336 -4.26 5.54 22.33
CA VAL A 336 -4.54 5.18 20.93
C VAL A 336 -4.80 6.40 20.08
N SER A 337 -4.57 6.25 18.77
CA SER A 337 -4.99 7.18 17.73
C SER A 337 -5.71 6.40 16.61
N PHE A 338 -6.64 7.06 15.94
CA PHE A 338 -7.49 6.46 14.91
C PHE A 338 -7.08 6.95 13.54
N GLU A 339 -6.37 6.13 12.77
CA GLU A 339 -5.98 6.42 11.40
C GLU A 339 -7.06 5.93 10.42
N SER A 340 -7.46 6.77 9.46
CA SER A 340 -8.41 6.37 8.41
C SER A 340 -7.79 5.34 7.46
N VAL A 341 -8.52 4.27 7.14
CA VAL A 341 -8.05 3.23 6.22
C VAL A 341 -8.02 3.72 4.77
N ASN A 342 -9.03 4.48 4.36
CA ASN A 342 -9.13 5.01 2.99
C ASN A 342 -8.45 6.38 2.78
N LEU A 343 -7.97 7.00 3.85
CA LEU A 343 -7.14 8.22 3.81
C LEU A 343 -5.93 8.03 4.75
N PRO A 344 -4.96 7.17 4.39
CA PRO A 344 -3.77 6.92 5.22
C PRO A 344 -3.00 8.22 5.51
N GLY A 345 -2.52 8.35 6.75
CA GLY A 345 -1.91 9.58 7.27
C GLY A 345 -2.90 10.62 7.75
N TYR A 346 -4.21 10.35 7.66
CA TYR A 346 -5.25 11.17 8.26
C TYR A 346 -5.79 10.51 9.52
N PHE A 347 -5.93 11.29 10.58
CA PHE A 347 -6.35 10.82 11.89
C PHE A 347 -7.58 11.56 12.39
N LEU A 348 -8.41 10.87 13.15
CA LEU A 348 -9.42 11.55 13.97
C LEU A 348 -8.72 12.38 15.05
N ARG A 349 -8.99 13.68 15.07
CA ARG A 349 -8.51 14.60 16.08
C ARG A 349 -9.63 15.56 16.49
N HIS A 350 -9.57 16.11 17.69
CA HIS A 350 -10.45 17.21 18.00
C HIS A 350 -9.87 18.54 17.52
N SER A 351 -10.73 19.43 17.02
CA SER A 351 -10.44 20.82 16.72
C SER A 351 -11.61 21.66 17.24
N ASN A 352 -11.34 22.56 18.18
CA ASN A 352 -12.39 23.28 18.89
C ASN A 352 -13.48 22.35 19.47
N TYR A 353 -13.06 21.27 20.09
CA TYR A 353 -13.91 20.22 20.69
C TYR A 353 -14.72 19.36 19.69
N VAL A 354 -14.76 19.65 18.39
CA VAL A 354 -15.40 18.81 17.37
C VAL A 354 -14.38 17.85 16.80
N LEU A 355 -14.75 16.58 16.58
CA LEU A 355 -13.88 15.63 15.91
C LEU A 355 -13.91 15.85 14.39
N VAL A 356 -12.71 15.95 13.85
CA VAL A 356 -12.46 16.06 12.41
C VAL A 356 -11.43 15.01 11.99
N LEU A 357 -11.47 14.62 10.72
CA LEU A 357 -10.40 13.87 10.10
C LEU A 357 -9.40 14.84 9.48
N ALA A 358 -8.16 14.81 9.92
CA ALA A 358 -7.12 15.71 9.42
C ALA A 358 -5.81 14.97 9.21
N ARG A 359 -5.03 15.44 8.23
CA ARG A 359 -3.70 14.91 7.95
C ARG A 359 -2.74 15.29 9.06
N ASP A 360 -1.92 14.34 9.50
CA ASP A 360 -0.83 14.63 10.46
C ASP A 360 0.12 15.65 9.87
N ASP A 361 0.22 16.81 10.52
CA ASP A 361 1.10 17.92 10.16
C ASP A 361 2.46 17.85 10.88
N GLY A 362 2.67 16.81 11.70
CA GLY A 362 3.88 16.56 12.46
C GLY A 362 3.99 17.40 13.75
N THR A 363 3.04 18.30 14.02
CA THR A 363 3.09 19.18 15.22
C THR A 363 2.72 18.43 16.50
N ASN A 364 3.28 18.85 17.64
CA ASN A 364 2.90 18.30 18.94
C ASN A 364 1.43 18.54 19.27
N GLN A 365 0.87 19.68 18.84
CA GLN A 365 -0.54 19.99 19.05
C GLN A 365 -1.41 18.97 18.30
N PHE A 366 -1.12 18.70 17.02
CA PHE A 366 -1.85 17.69 16.27
C PHE A 366 -1.82 16.32 16.97
N LYS A 367 -0.62 15.88 17.34
CA LYS A 367 -0.43 14.59 18.00
C LYS A 367 -1.24 14.47 19.30
N GLN A 368 -1.27 15.52 20.11
CA GLN A 368 -2.04 15.55 21.35
C GLN A 368 -3.56 15.53 21.08
N ASP A 369 -4.04 16.30 20.11
CA ASP A 369 -5.46 16.36 19.74
C ASP A 369 -5.98 15.05 19.15
N ALA A 370 -5.09 14.25 18.52
CA ALA A 370 -5.38 12.98 17.89
C ALA A 370 -5.12 11.76 18.79
N THR A 371 -4.73 11.97 20.05
CA THR A 371 -4.44 10.90 21.01
C THR A 371 -5.55 10.78 22.04
N PHE A 372 -5.97 9.56 22.35
CA PHE A 372 -7.04 9.25 23.30
C PHE A 372 -6.62 8.08 24.18
N ARG A 373 -7.06 8.09 25.44
CA ARG A 373 -6.91 6.94 26.36
C ARG A 373 -8.16 6.08 26.26
N ASP A 374 -7.99 4.83 25.91
CA ASP A 374 -9.04 3.84 25.95
C ASP A 374 -9.29 3.42 27.40
N VAL A 375 -10.53 3.54 27.84
CA VAL A 375 -10.98 3.20 29.19
C VAL A 375 -12.24 2.35 29.11
N ALA A 376 -12.58 1.66 30.21
CA ALA A 376 -13.85 0.96 30.31
C ALA A 376 -15.02 1.88 29.96
N GLY A 377 -15.95 1.37 29.15
CA GLY A 377 -17.09 2.13 28.66
C GLY A 377 -17.92 2.74 29.77
N THR A 378 -18.21 4.03 29.68
CA THR A 378 -18.90 4.81 30.73
C THR A 378 -20.35 4.36 30.97
N ALA A 379 -21.03 3.81 29.96
CA ALA A 379 -22.36 3.21 30.09
C ALA A 379 -22.34 1.70 30.26
N ASN A 380 -21.33 1.02 29.72
CA ASN A 380 -21.16 -0.43 29.79
C ASN A 380 -19.66 -0.76 29.86
N PRO A 381 -19.14 -1.24 31.01
CA PRO A 381 -17.71 -1.53 31.16
C PRO A 381 -17.13 -2.60 30.21
N ALA A 382 -17.99 -3.41 29.56
CA ALA A 382 -17.55 -4.38 28.55
C ALA A 382 -17.27 -3.76 27.16
N TRP A 383 -17.59 -2.47 27.00
CA TRP A 383 -17.31 -1.67 25.81
C TRP A 383 -16.22 -0.66 26.13
N THR A 384 -15.93 0.26 25.21
CA THR A 384 -14.82 1.23 25.36
C THR A 384 -15.33 2.66 25.31
N SER A 385 -14.75 3.53 26.13
CA SER A 385 -14.84 4.98 25.99
C SER A 385 -13.44 5.56 25.77
N TYR A 386 -13.33 6.65 25.04
CA TYR A 386 -12.05 7.25 24.65
C TYR A 386 -11.92 8.65 25.24
N GLN A 387 -11.06 8.77 26.26
CA GLN A 387 -10.78 10.03 26.92
C GLN A 387 -9.74 10.84 26.14
N SER A 388 -9.96 12.13 25.93
CA SER A 388 -9.00 13.01 25.28
C SER A 388 -7.70 13.08 26.09
N TYR A 389 -6.57 13.01 25.42
CA TYR A 389 -5.23 13.05 26.02
C TYR A 389 -4.91 14.44 26.62
N ASN A 390 -5.13 15.50 25.83
CA ASN A 390 -4.79 16.89 26.21
C ASN A 390 -5.95 17.70 26.80
N VAL A 391 -7.17 17.14 26.82
CA VAL A 391 -8.33 17.72 27.53
C VAL A 391 -8.87 16.68 28.51
N PRO A 392 -8.17 16.44 29.62
CA PRO A 392 -8.56 15.43 30.61
C PRO A 392 -9.96 15.68 31.18
N GLY A 393 -10.76 14.60 31.28
CA GLY A 393 -12.16 14.68 31.72
C GLY A 393 -13.16 14.78 30.54
N SER A 394 -12.70 15.05 29.32
CA SER A 394 -13.53 15.01 28.11
C SER A 394 -13.34 13.70 27.36
N TYR A 395 -14.43 13.19 26.79
CA TYR A 395 -14.46 11.91 26.07
C TYR A 395 -15.02 12.10 24.68
N ILE A 396 -14.59 11.27 23.73
CA ILE A 396 -15.27 11.16 22.43
C ILE A 396 -16.71 10.73 22.70
N ARG A 397 -17.63 11.53 22.22
CA ARG A 397 -19.07 11.23 22.23
C ARG A 397 -19.74 11.77 20.99
N HIS A 398 -20.90 11.26 20.64
CA HIS A 398 -21.75 11.93 19.68
C HIS A 398 -22.74 12.89 20.37
N TYR A 399 -23.03 13.99 19.68
CA TYR A 399 -24.10 14.91 20.03
C TYR A 399 -24.79 15.33 18.72
N ASN A 400 -26.08 15.09 18.61
CA ASN A 400 -26.82 15.24 17.34
C ASN A 400 -26.08 14.54 16.18
N TYR A 401 -25.63 13.30 16.43
CA TYR A 401 -24.87 12.45 15.52
C TYR A 401 -23.47 12.95 15.13
N THR A 402 -23.07 14.17 15.44
CA THR A 402 -21.70 14.68 15.25
C THR A 402 -20.81 14.19 16.37
N LEU A 403 -19.60 13.72 16.05
CA LEU A 403 -18.60 13.33 17.05
C LEU A 403 -17.86 14.57 17.58
N ARG A 404 -17.65 14.60 18.88
CA ARG A 404 -16.96 15.66 19.60
C ARG A 404 -16.35 15.15 20.89
N ILE A 405 -15.55 15.95 21.58
CA ILE A 405 -15.14 15.67 22.93
C ILE A 405 -15.87 16.58 23.91
N ASP A 406 -16.47 15.99 24.96
CA ASP A 406 -17.16 16.71 26.03
C ASP A 406 -16.93 16.03 27.40
N PRO A 407 -17.06 16.77 28.51
CA PRO A 407 -17.28 16.18 29.83
C PRO A 407 -18.58 15.38 29.87
N ILE A 408 -18.56 14.26 30.61
CA ILE A 408 -19.72 13.35 30.69
C ILE A 408 -20.41 13.54 32.03
N ASN A 409 -21.54 14.26 32.05
CA ASN A 409 -22.26 14.65 33.25
C ASN A 409 -23.68 14.05 33.33
N SER A 410 -24.05 13.10 32.43
CA SER A 410 -25.39 12.51 32.40
C SER A 410 -25.33 11.07 31.90
N SER A 411 -26.38 10.28 32.20
CA SER A 411 -26.54 8.92 31.66
C SER A 411 -26.60 8.88 30.14
N THR A 412 -27.25 9.88 29.52
CA THR A 412 -27.25 10.04 28.05
C THR A 412 -25.83 10.28 27.54
N GLY A 413 -25.06 11.18 28.20
CA GLY A 413 -23.66 11.42 27.82
C GLY A 413 -22.80 10.18 27.95
N GLN A 414 -23.03 9.36 29.00
CA GLN A 414 -22.34 8.08 29.17
C GLN A 414 -22.64 7.13 28.00
N SER A 415 -23.91 7.03 27.60
CA SER A 415 -24.31 6.20 26.46
C SER A 415 -23.73 6.70 25.12
N ASP A 416 -23.76 8.03 24.91
CA ASP A 416 -23.19 8.67 23.72
C ASP A 416 -21.66 8.48 23.58
N ALA A 417 -20.96 8.30 24.71
CA ALA A 417 -19.51 8.17 24.77
C ALA A 417 -19.01 6.72 24.86
N THR A 418 -19.92 5.75 24.73
CA THR A 418 -19.58 4.33 24.81
C THR A 418 -19.68 3.71 23.41
N PHE A 419 -18.59 3.03 22.99
CA PHE A 419 -18.47 2.42 21.67
C PHE A 419 -18.01 0.96 21.78
N LYS A 420 -18.44 0.15 20.83
CA LYS A 420 -17.93 -1.21 20.63
C LYS A 420 -17.02 -1.23 19.42
N GLU A 421 -15.80 -1.72 19.61
CA GLU A 421 -14.93 -2.06 18.51
C GLU A 421 -15.44 -3.35 17.87
N VAL A 422 -15.77 -3.28 16.59
CA VAL A 422 -16.24 -4.42 15.80
C VAL A 422 -15.34 -4.64 14.59
N SER A 423 -15.31 -5.86 14.08
CA SER A 423 -14.59 -6.18 12.84
C SER A 423 -15.09 -5.34 11.66
N PRO A 424 -14.18 -5.02 10.70
CA PRO A 424 -14.49 -4.16 9.55
C PRO A 424 -15.59 -4.71 8.66
#